data_eab9fd73ffb07c37de5ae23da60b801f
#
_entry.id   eab9fd73ffb07c37de5ae23da60b801f
#
_cell.length_a   1.000
_cell.length_b   1.000
_cell.length_c   1.000
_cell.angle_alpha   90.00
_cell.angle_beta   90.00
_cell.angle_gamma   90.00
#
_symmetry.space_group_name_H-M   'P 1'
#
loop_
_entity.id
_entity.type
_entity.pdbx_description
1 polymer ?
#
loop_
_entity_poly.entity_id
_entity_poly.type
_entity_poly.pdbx_seq_one_letter_code
_entity_poly.pdbx_strand_id
1 'polypeptide(L)'
;ALTKTKASDTEGSDNTYVKLAFAGLKFGEMGSFDYGRNYGVIYDVEAWTDMLPVFGGDSYTWTDNFMAGRANGVATYRNSDFFGLVEGLNFALQYQGNNEGSNAGEDQEGTKNGHEDVRFQNGDGFGLSTSYDFDFGLSLGAAYSNSDRTNSQVALGGYHYNEYSKFAGGDTAEAWTFGAKYDANNVYLAMMYAETRNMTPYGNVGIANKTQNFEAVAQYQFDFGLRPSLAYVYSKGKDLGGNDYNNNGHQEYVDQDLVNYVEIGATYYFNKNFSTYVDYKINLLDKDDDFYDNNGIATDDVVGVGLVYQF
;
A
#
# COMPACT_ATOMS: atom_id res chain seq x y z
N ALA A 1 9.22 17.42 7.10
CA ALA A 1 8.35 16.41 7.71
C ALA A 1 6.89 16.75 7.43
N LEU A 2 6.10 15.76 7.03
CA LEU A 2 4.65 15.89 6.86
C LEU A 2 3.96 15.28 8.06
N THR A 3 3.10 16.05 8.72
CA THR A 3 2.33 15.60 9.88
C THR A 3 0.84 15.67 9.58
N LYS A 4 0.07 14.80 10.21
CA LYS A 4 -1.39 14.82 10.17
C LYS A 4 -1.92 14.91 11.60
N THR A 5 -2.90 15.77 11.82
CA THR A 5 -3.58 15.92 13.10
C THR A 5 -4.99 15.34 12.99
N LYS A 6 -5.39 14.48 13.91
CA LYS A 6 -6.77 14.03 14.07
C LYS A 6 -7.51 14.97 15.03
N ALA A 7 -8.69 15.43 14.63
CA ALA A 7 -9.46 16.40 15.40
C ALA A 7 -10.47 15.80 16.40
N SER A 8 -10.53 14.47 16.57
CA SER A 8 -11.70 13.83 17.18
C SER A 8 -11.46 12.96 18.42
N ASP A 9 -10.30 13.05 19.10
CA ASP A 9 -10.12 12.27 20.32
C ASP A 9 -10.24 13.14 21.58
N THR A 10 -11.14 12.73 22.45
CA THR A 10 -11.44 13.37 23.73
C THR A 10 -10.55 12.87 24.89
N GLU A 11 -9.63 11.95 24.64
CA GLU A 11 -8.66 11.48 25.61
C GLU A 11 -7.25 11.82 25.13
N GLY A 12 -6.58 12.70 25.82
CA GLY A 12 -5.27 13.31 25.66
C GLY A 12 -4.09 12.51 25.10
N SER A 13 -4.29 11.68 24.08
CA SER A 13 -3.23 11.07 23.30
C SER A 13 -2.78 12.02 22.19
N ASP A 14 -1.49 12.07 21.90
CA ASP A 14 -0.90 12.87 20.83
C ASP A 14 -1.56 12.54 19.48
N ASN A 15 -2.48 13.42 19.07
CA ASN A 15 -3.22 13.30 17.81
C ASN A 15 -2.39 13.63 16.56
N THR A 16 -1.07 13.67 16.71
CA THR A 16 -0.15 14.04 15.63
C THR A 16 0.77 12.87 15.32
N TYR A 17 0.88 12.51 14.05
CA TYR A 17 1.83 11.50 13.63
C TYR A 17 2.60 11.93 12.36
N VAL A 18 3.82 11.47 12.24
CA VAL A 18 4.69 11.77 11.11
C VAL A 18 4.36 10.83 9.95
N LYS A 19 3.92 11.39 8.82
CA LYS A 19 3.72 10.63 7.58
C LYS A 19 5.02 10.36 6.86
N LEU A 20 5.83 11.41 6.68
CA LEU A 20 7.13 11.37 5.99
C LEU A 20 8.12 12.23 6.76
N ALA A 21 9.33 11.71 6.95
CA ALA A 21 10.46 12.40 7.58
C ALA A 21 11.77 11.83 7.04
N PHE A 22 12.30 12.46 6.02
CA PHE A 22 13.56 12.06 5.39
C PHE A 22 14.41 13.27 5.05
N ALA A 23 15.71 13.03 4.85
CA ALA A 23 16.64 14.02 4.36
C ALA A 23 17.50 13.41 3.25
N GLY A 24 17.86 14.21 2.26
CA GLY A 24 18.62 13.72 1.12
C GLY A 24 19.37 14.81 0.37
N LEU A 25 20.14 14.38 -0.61
CA LEU A 25 20.95 15.20 -1.49
C LEU A 25 20.61 14.88 -2.95
N LYS A 26 20.58 15.92 -3.79
CA LYS A 26 20.40 15.80 -5.24
C LYS A 26 21.67 16.24 -5.95
N PHE A 27 22.15 15.40 -6.88
CA PHE A 27 23.43 15.55 -7.58
C PHE A 27 23.25 15.82 -9.09
N GLY A 28 22.30 16.67 -9.45
CA GLY A 28 21.96 16.94 -10.88
C GLY A 28 21.51 15.66 -11.58
N GLU A 29 22.06 15.39 -12.77
CA GLU A 29 21.76 14.19 -13.57
C GLU A 29 22.21 12.88 -12.92
N MET A 30 23.13 12.95 -11.95
CA MET A 30 23.56 11.78 -11.16
C MET A 30 22.48 11.29 -10.18
N GLY A 31 21.30 11.96 -10.15
CA GLY A 31 20.17 11.54 -9.33
C GLY A 31 20.17 12.12 -7.93
N SER A 32 19.45 11.44 -7.02
CA SER A 32 19.31 11.82 -5.62
C SER A 32 19.45 10.61 -4.71
N PHE A 33 19.90 10.89 -3.48
CA PHE A 33 19.93 9.91 -2.40
C PHE A 33 19.22 10.51 -1.18
N ASP A 34 18.31 9.77 -0.59
CA ASP A 34 17.64 10.15 0.66
C ASP A 34 17.62 8.97 1.64
N TYR A 35 17.46 9.34 2.93
CA TYR A 35 17.32 8.39 4.03
C TYR A 35 16.28 8.87 5.03
N GLY A 36 15.45 7.94 5.53
CA GLY A 36 14.48 8.19 6.59
C GLY A 36 13.17 7.47 6.38
N ARG A 37 12.06 8.09 6.87
CA ARG A 37 10.70 7.62 6.64
C ARG A 37 10.19 8.16 5.31
N ASN A 38 10.10 7.29 4.31
CA ASN A 38 9.70 7.66 2.95
C ASN A 38 8.85 6.53 2.32
N TYR A 39 8.41 6.72 1.10
CA TYR A 39 7.74 5.67 0.34
C TYR A 39 8.72 4.58 -0.10
N GLY A 40 8.25 3.34 -0.02
CA GLY A 40 8.94 2.18 -0.58
C GLY A 40 8.84 2.15 -2.11
N VAL A 41 9.80 1.49 -2.76
CA VAL A 41 9.88 1.45 -4.23
C VAL A 41 8.72 0.71 -4.89
N ILE A 42 8.01 -0.18 -4.18
CA ILE A 42 6.81 -0.83 -4.70
C ILE A 42 5.72 0.20 -4.96
N TYR A 43 5.62 1.23 -4.09
CA TYR A 43 4.64 2.30 -4.25
C TYR A 43 4.89 3.19 -5.49
N ASP A 44 6.07 3.16 -6.09
CA ASP A 44 6.35 3.94 -7.31
C ASP A 44 5.42 3.55 -8.48
N VAL A 45 4.95 2.31 -8.52
CA VAL A 45 3.96 1.83 -9.49
C VAL A 45 2.53 1.93 -8.95
N GLU A 46 2.33 1.58 -7.67
CA GLU A 46 1.03 1.64 -7.01
C GLU A 46 0.45 3.05 -6.97
N ALA A 47 1.28 4.07 -6.81
CA ALA A 47 0.86 5.48 -6.83
C ALA A 47 0.10 5.88 -8.11
N TRP A 48 0.20 5.10 -9.18
CA TRP A 48 -0.53 5.37 -10.42
C TRP A 48 -2.01 5.02 -10.31
N THR A 49 -2.38 4.09 -9.45
CA THR A 49 -3.79 3.73 -9.17
C THR A 49 -4.35 4.38 -7.91
N ASP A 50 -3.49 4.83 -6.99
CA ASP A 50 -3.85 5.59 -5.78
C ASP A 50 -4.15 7.08 -6.10
N MET A 51 -5.16 7.32 -6.95
CA MET A 51 -5.49 8.64 -7.50
C MET A 51 -6.85 9.19 -7.05
N LEU A 52 -7.57 8.46 -6.26
CA LEU A 52 -8.90 8.84 -5.77
C LEU A 52 -8.81 9.62 -4.45
N PRO A 53 -9.75 10.52 -4.14
CA PRO A 53 -9.59 11.41 -2.99
C PRO A 53 -9.79 10.72 -1.64
N VAL A 54 -10.47 9.57 -1.57
CA VAL A 54 -10.79 8.89 -0.30
C VAL A 54 -10.33 7.46 -0.26
N PHE A 55 -10.74 6.65 -1.23
CA PHE A 55 -10.45 5.22 -1.31
C PHE A 55 -9.42 4.95 -2.42
N GLY A 56 -9.15 3.69 -2.73
CA GLY A 56 -8.16 3.27 -3.73
C GLY A 56 -6.75 3.08 -3.15
N GLY A 57 -5.87 2.42 -3.93
CA GLY A 57 -4.49 2.18 -3.53
C GLY A 57 -4.32 1.30 -2.29
N ASP A 58 -5.32 0.47 -1.96
CA ASP A 58 -5.37 -0.28 -0.71
C ASP A 58 -5.44 -1.81 -0.88
N SER A 59 -5.18 -2.31 -2.09
CA SER A 59 -5.17 -3.75 -2.32
C SER A 59 -4.07 -4.48 -1.55
N TYR A 60 -2.88 -3.86 -1.40
CA TYR A 60 -1.77 -4.44 -0.64
C TYR A 60 -0.79 -3.40 -0.06
N THR A 61 -0.92 -2.13 -0.35
CA THR A 61 0.02 -1.07 0.07
C THR A 61 -0.25 -0.54 1.47
N TRP A 62 0.08 -1.33 2.45
CA TRP A 62 -0.01 -0.93 3.85
C TRP A 62 1.16 -0.05 4.28
N THR A 63 0.88 0.95 5.12
CA THR A 63 1.93 1.74 5.81
C THR A 63 2.67 0.86 6.80
N ASP A 64 4.00 0.99 6.85
CA ASP A 64 4.91 0.21 7.69
C ASP A 64 4.81 -1.31 7.42
N ASN A 65 4.62 -1.67 6.16
CA ASN A 65 4.63 -3.05 5.69
C ASN A 65 5.69 -3.20 4.60
N PHE A 66 6.90 -3.51 5.02
CA PHE A 66 8.09 -3.59 4.16
C PHE A 66 8.22 -2.34 3.27
N MET A 67 8.53 -2.51 1.98
CA MET A 67 8.67 -1.42 1.00
C MET A 67 7.41 -1.20 0.14
N ALA A 68 6.21 -1.63 0.63
CA ALA A 68 4.98 -1.52 -0.14
C ALA A 68 4.32 -0.12 -0.07
N GLY A 69 4.35 0.51 1.09
CA GLY A 69 3.79 1.84 1.31
C GLY A 69 4.83 2.79 1.92
N ARG A 70 4.40 3.65 2.85
CA ARG A 70 5.34 4.45 3.66
C ARG A 70 6.04 3.56 4.65
N ALA A 71 7.36 3.62 4.70
CA ALA A 71 8.19 2.76 5.51
C ALA A 71 9.28 3.56 6.24
N ASN A 72 9.72 3.07 7.38
CA ASN A 72 10.84 3.62 8.14
C ASN A 72 12.16 3.00 7.68
N GLY A 73 13.27 3.72 7.96
CA GLY A 73 14.62 3.19 7.77
C GLY A 73 14.98 2.91 6.31
N VAL A 74 14.36 3.62 5.35
CA VAL A 74 14.65 3.42 3.93
C VAL A 74 15.74 4.37 3.44
N ALA A 75 16.74 3.81 2.77
CA ALA A 75 17.81 4.51 2.05
C ALA A 75 17.52 4.34 0.55
N THR A 76 17.23 5.43 -0.15
CA THR A 76 16.77 5.39 -1.54
C THR A 76 17.67 6.20 -2.46
N TYR A 77 18.15 5.57 -3.51
CA TYR A 77 18.77 6.25 -4.65
C TYR A 77 17.76 6.30 -5.81
N ARG A 78 17.56 7.48 -6.41
CA ARG A 78 16.67 7.70 -7.55
C ARG A 78 17.38 8.40 -8.68
N ASN A 79 17.17 7.94 -9.89
CA ASN A 79 17.72 8.57 -11.09
C ASN A 79 16.63 8.67 -12.17
N SER A 80 16.56 9.84 -12.80
CA SER A 80 15.68 10.10 -13.92
C SER A 80 16.49 10.16 -15.22
N ASP A 81 15.87 9.78 -16.33
CA ASP A 81 16.44 9.80 -17.66
C ASP A 81 17.75 9.02 -17.80
N PHE A 82 17.92 8.00 -16.95
CA PHE A 82 19.10 7.15 -16.91
C PHE A 82 20.41 7.96 -17.05
N PHE A 83 20.67 8.82 -16.06
CA PHE A 83 21.82 9.75 -16.02
C PHE A 83 21.81 10.81 -17.17
N GLY A 84 20.64 11.14 -17.71
CA GLY A 84 20.51 12.01 -18.89
C GLY A 84 20.85 11.34 -20.22
N LEU A 85 21.05 10.02 -20.23
CA LEU A 85 21.41 9.26 -21.44
C LEU A 85 20.21 8.70 -22.19
N VAL A 86 19.11 8.40 -21.47
CA VAL A 86 17.88 7.83 -22.03
C VAL A 86 16.69 8.57 -21.45
N GLU A 87 16.18 9.54 -22.21
CA GLU A 87 15.00 10.32 -21.82
C GLU A 87 13.81 9.40 -21.54
N GLY A 88 13.11 9.68 -20.44
CA GLY A 88 11.96 8.91 -19.98
C GLY A 88 12.28 7.63 -19.20
N LEU A 89 13.53 7.15 -19.17
CA LEU A 89 13.89 5.96 -18.39
C LEU A 89 14.29 6.35 -16.97
N ASN A 90 13.46 5.97 -15.99
CA ASN A 90 13.67 6.25 -14.57
C ASN A 90 13.92 4.96 -13.79
N PHE A 91 14.69 5.04 -12.71
CA PHE A 91 14.84 3.91 -11.79
C PHE A 91 15.12 4.36 -10.37
N ALA A 92 14.82 3.48 -9.42
CA ALA A 92 15.20 3.62 -8.02
C ALA A 92 15.78 2.32 -7.48
N LEU A 93 16.71 2.46 -6.55
CA LEU A 93 17.25 1.38 -5.72
C LEU A 93 17.03 1.75 -4.27
N GLN A 94 16.52 0.81 -3.48
CA GLN A 94 16.21 1.05 -2.08
C GLN A 94 16.71 -0.08 -1.20
N TYR A 95 17.23 0.30 -0.04
CA TYR A 95 17.51 -0.59 1.08
C TYR A 95 16.63 -0.17 2.25
N GLN A 96 16.06 -1.13 2.96
CA GLN A 96 15.35 -0.94 4.21
C GLN A 96 16.06 -1.69 5.32
N GLY A 97 16.40 -0.98 6.40
CA GLY A 97 17.00 -1.59 7.59
C GLY A 97 15.97 -2.32 8.43
N ASN A 98 16.44 -3.26 9.24
CA ASN A 98 15.62 -4.03 10.17
C ASN A 98 14.87 -3.11 11.16
N ASN A 99 13.60 -3.47 11.41
CA ASN A 99 12.66 -2.78 12.28
C ASN A 99 11.90 -3.80 13.12
N GLU A 100 12.59 -4.61 13.88
CA GLU A 100 12.02 -5.69 14.70
C GLU A 100 11.51 -5.15 16.02
N GLY A 101 11.24 -4.07 16.35
CA GLY A 101 10.71 -3.55 17.62
C GLY A 101 11.10 -4.39 18.85
N SER A 102 11.64 -3.79 19.88
CA SER A 102 11.98 -4.55 21.10
C SER A 102 10.72 -4.87 21.92
N ASN A 103 10.62 -6.07 22.44
CA ASN A 103 9.57 -6.49 23.39
C ASN A 103 9.64 -5.77 24.75
N ALA A 104 10.46 -4.77 24.92
CA ALA A 104 10.73 -4.13 26.19
C ALA A 104 10.50 -2.62 26.12
N GLY A 105 9.29 -2.19 26.06
CA GLY A 105 8.85 -0.85 26.51
C GLY A 105 9.63 0.32 26.00
N GLU A 106 9.66 1.37 25.91
CA GLU A 106 10.21 2.72 25.78
C GLU A 106 10.90 3.10 24.44
N ASP A 107 11.58 2.19 23.73
CA ASP A 107 12.28 2.51 22.49
C ASP A 107 11.61 1.83 21.29
N GLN A 108 10.50 2.38 20.88
CA GLN A 108 9.63 1.85 19.86
C GLN A 108 9.99 2.42 18.50
N GLU A 109 10.94 1.82 17.82
CA GLU A 109 11.32 2.25 16.49
C GLU A 109 10.47 1.55 15.43
N GLY A 110 9.80 2.36 14.63
CA GLY A 110 9.58 2.08 13.24
C GLY A 110 8.33 1.34 12.80
N THR A 111 7.52 0.77 13.67
CA THR A 111 6.31 0.05 13.24
C THR A 111 5.04 0.91 13.40
N LYS A 112 4.00 0.57 12.66
CA LYS A 112 2.68 1.15 12.86
C LYS A 112 2.19 0.83 14.27
N ASN A 113 1.78 1.83 15.02
CA ASN A 113 1.31 1.73 16.40
C ASN A 113 2.37 1.27 17.43
N GLY A 114 3.66 1.42 17.09
CA GLY A 114 4.72 1.00 17.98
C GLY A 114 4.75 -0.52 18.18
N HIS A 115 5.52 -1.23 17.36
CA HIS A 115 6.11 -2.54 17.57
C HIS A 115 5.32 -3.71 18.23
N GLU A 116 4.21 -3.52 18.85
CA GLU A 116 3.43 -4.65 19.39
C GLU A 116 2.78 -5.47 18.28
N ASP A 117 2.50 -4.85 17.13
CA ASP A 117 1.88 -5.53 16.00
C ASP A 117 2.94 -6.08 15.04
N VAL A 118 3.23 -7.36 15.20
CA VAL A 118 4.21 -8.12 14.41
C VAL A 118 3.98 -8.00 12.89
N ARG A 119 2.74 -7.73 12.46
CA ARG A 119 2.42 -7.57 11.03
C ARG A 119 3.14 -6.39 10.37
N PHE A 120 3.57 -5.41 11.17
CA PHE A 120 4.21 -4.18 10.71
C PHE A 120 5.70 -4.10 11.04
N GLN A 121 6.31 -5.21 11.42
CA GLN A 121 7.75 -5.35 11.54
C GLN A 121 8.36 -5.68 10.17
N ASN A 122 9.67 -5.44 10.01
CA ASN A 122 10.43 -5.90 8.86
C ASN A 122 11.89 -6.23 9.27
N GLY A 123 12.46 -7.21 8.61
CA GLY A 123 13.92 -7.41 8.59
C GLY A 123 14.59 -6.53 7.54
N ASP A 124 15.88 -6.74 7.33
CA ASP A 124 16.63 -6.08 6.27
C ASP A 124 16.09 -6.46 4.89
N GLY A 125 16.07 -5.49 3.96
CA GLY A 125 15.55 -5.74 2.64
C GLY A 125 16.12 -4.81 1.57
N PHE A 126 15.93 -5.21 0.33
CA PHE A 126 16.25 -4.41 -0.84
C PHE A 126 15.08 -4.38 -1.82
N GLY A 127 15.03 -3.31 -2.60
CA GLY A 127 14.02 -3.16 -3.64
C GLY A 127 14.54 -2.31 -4.79
N LEU A 128 13.85 -2.43 -5.90
CA LEU A 128 14.10 -1.64 -7.10
C LEU A 128 12.79 -1.31 -7.79
N SER A 129 12.74 -0.15 -8.44
CA SER A 129 11.69 0.21 -9.37
C SER A 129 12.29 0.76 -10.67
N THR A 130 11.55 0.65 -11.75
CA THR A 130 11.88 1.27 -13.02
C THR A 130 10.60 1.68 -13.73
N SER A 131 10.66 2.81 -14.46
CA SER A 131 9.59 3.24 -15.34
C SER A 131 10.15 3.82 -16.64
N TYR A 132 9.33 3.76 -17.69
CA TYR A 132 9.61 4.42 -18.94
C TYR A 132 8.42 5.30 -19.34
N ASP A 133 8.67 6.59 -19.47
CA ASP A 133 7.69 7.60 -19.86
C ASP A 133 7.82 7.91 -21.35
N PHE A 134 6.77 7.64 -22.12
CA PHE A 134 6.70 7.94 -23.54
C PHE A 134 6.14 9.35 -23.76
N ASP A 135 6.61 10.06 -24.80
CA ASP A 135 6.23 11.44 -25.10
C ASP A 135 4.73 11.67 -25.32
N PHE A 136 3.98 10.63 -25.68
CA PHE A 136 2.55 10.73 -25.92
C PHE A 136 1.67 10.49 -24.66
N GLY A 137 2.27 10.44 -23.48
CA GLY A 137 1.59 10.35 -22.19
C GLY A 137 1.39 8.94 -21.63
N LEU A 138 1.90 7.89 -22.29
CA LEU A 138 1.95 6.53 -21.74
C LEU A 138 3.18 6.40 -20.84
N SER A 139 3.02 5.73 -19.70
CA SER A 139 4.13 5.25 -18.87
C SER A 139 3.95 3.75 -18.59
N LEU A 140 5.05 3.01 -18.59
CA LEU A 140 5.11 1.62 -18.15
C LEU A 140 6.06 1.53 -16.97
N GLY A 141 5.72 0.72 -15.96
CA GLY A 141 6.54 0.60 -14.77
C GLY A 141 6.54 -0.80 -14.18
N ALA A 142 7.60 -1.10 -13.46
CA ALA A 142 7.76 -2.34 -12.70
C ALA A 142 8.53 -2.07 -11.42
N ALA A 143 8.22 -2.82 -10.38
CA ALA A 143 8.99 -2.79 -9.15
C ALA A 143 9.08 -4.20 -8.53
N TYR A 144 10.13 -4.39 -7.73
CA TYR A 144 10.40 -5.61 -6.98
C TYR A 144 11.00 -5.28 -5.61
N SER A 145 10.61 -6.02 -4.59
CA SER A 145 11.26 -5.99 -3.28
C SER A 145 11.37 -7.37 -2.68
N ASN A 146 12.43 -7.57 -1.89
CA ASN A 146 12.64 -8.76 -1.08
C ASN A 146 13.26 -8.34 0.25
N SER A 147 12.69 -8.81 1.34
CA SER A 147 13.11 -8.49 2.71
C SER A 147 13.08 -9.72 3.57
N ASP A 148 13.99 -9.82 4.51
CA ASP A 148 13.88 -10.80 5.58
C ASP A 148 12.66 -10.48 6.45
N ARG A 149 12.00 -11.51 6.95
CA ARG A 149 11.00 -11.39 8.02
C ARG A 149 11.67 -11.45 9.36
N THR A 150 11.12 -10.73 10.35
CA THR A 150 11.67 -10.77 11.71
C THR A 150 11.51 -12.14 12.34
N ASN A 151 12.34 -12.44 13.35
CA ASN A 151 12.22 -13.68 14.12
C ASN A 151 10.81 -13.86 14.72
N SER A 152 10.19 -12.75 15.15
CA SER A 152 8.83 -12.76 15.69
C SER A 152 7.80 -13.14 14.63
N GLN A 153 7.91 -12.63 13.41
CA GLN A 153 7.03 -12.98 12.29
C GLN A 153 7.18 -14.45 11.90
N VAL A 154 8.41 -14.94 11.81
CA VAL A 154 8.71 -16.34 11.46
C VAL A 154 8.23 -17.29 12.57
N ALA A 155 8.44 -16.94 13.84
CA ALA A 155 7.99 -17.73 14.97
C ALA A 155 6.47 -17.89 15.00
N LEU A 156 5.70 -16.85 14.72
CA LEU A 156 4.25 -16.92 14.66
C LEU A 156 3.74 -17.77 13.49
N GLY A 157 4.39 -17.72 12.34
CA GLY A 157 4.09 -18.58 11.19
C GLY A 157 4.48 -20.04 11.39
N GLY A 158 5.51 -20.28 12.20
CA GLY A 158 6.06 -21.61 12.49
C GLY A 158 5.51 -22.30 13.75
N TYR A 159 4.55 -21.72 14.45
CA TYR A 159 3.98 -22.30 15.67
C TYR A 159 3.08 -23.50 15.32
N HIS A 160 3.70 -24.64 15.15
CA HIS A 160 3.15 -25.92 14.70
C HIS A 160 2.23 -26.64 15.70
N TYR A 161 1.67 -25.98 16.67
CA TYR A 161 0.72 -26.63 17.58
C TYR A 161 -0.73 -26.63 17.08
N ASN A 162 -1.05 -25.76 16.12
CA ASN A 162 -2.25 -25.87 15.31
C ASN A 162 -1.82 -25.75 13.84
N GLU A 163 -2.10 -26.77 13.09
CA GLU A 163 -1.64 -27.04 11.72
C GLU A 163 -1.93 -25.92 10.69
N TYR A 164 -2.64 -24.85 11.10
CA TYR A 164 -3.16 -23.78 10.22
C TYR A 164 -3.01 -22.42 10.90
N SER A 165 -1.83 -21.83 10.85
CA SER A 165 -1.60 -20.47 11.35
C SER A 165 -2.23 -19.42 10.42
N LYS A 166 -2.82 -18.36 10.99
CA LYS A 166 -3.20 -17.15 10.25
C LYS A 166 -2.00 -16.32 9.78
N PHE A 167 -0.80 -16.64 10.25
CA PHE A 167 0.44 -16.00 9.84
C PHE A 167 1.14 -16.81 8.77
N ALA A 168 1.61 -16.14 7.73
CA ALA A 168 2.44 -16.75 6.70
C ALA A 168 3.66 -17.46 7.29
N GLY A 169 4.05 -18.58 6.71
CA GLY A 169 5.11 -19.46 7.25
C GLY A 169 6.52 -19.18 6.70
N GLY A 170 6.68 -18.37 5.66
CA GLY A 170 7.99 -18.11 5.03
C GLY A 170 8.87 -17.17 5.86
N ASP A 171 10.18 -17.25 5.66
CA ASP A 171 11.21 -16.43 6.30
C ASP A 171 11.54 -15.13 5.54
N THR A 172 11.07 -14.99 4.31
CA THR A 172 11.21 -13.80 3.48
C THR A 172 9.88 -13.24 3.03
N ALA A 173 9.78 -11.92 2.93
CA ALA A 173 8.69 -11.17 2.34
C ALA A 173 9.08 -10.69 0.94
N GLU A 174 8.24 -10.91 -0.05
CA GLU A 174 8.50 -10.59 -1.44
C GLU A 174 7.30 -9.88 -2.06
N ALA A 175 7.56 -8.85 -2.86
CA ALA A 175 6.56 -8.21 -3.70
C ALA A 175 7.11 -7.88 -5.08
N TRP A 176 6.27 -8.02 -6.10
CA TRP A 176 6.55 -7.48 -7.43
C TRP A 176 5.27 -6.91 -8.04
N THR A 177 5.44 -5.88 -8.86
CA THR A 177 4.33 -5.20 -9.50
C THR A 177 4.69 -4.73 -10.90
N PHE A 178 3.68 -4.69 -11.77
CA PHE A 178 3.72 -4.05 -13.07
C PHE A 178 2.54 -3.10 -13.20
N GLY A 179 2.78 -1.94 -13.83
CA GLY A 179 1.74 -0.96 -14.09
C GLY A 179 1.88 -0.30 -15.45
N ALA A 180 0.75 0.23 -15.92
CA ALA A 180 0.66 1.11 -17.08
C ALA A 180 -0.20 2.30 -16.72
N LYS A 181 0.23 3.50 -17.16
CA LYS A 181 -0.48 4.76 -16.95
C LYS A 181 -0.53 5.54 -18.25
N TYR A 182 -1.68 6.13 -18.54
CA TYR A 182 -1.84 7.13 -19.57
C TYR A 182 -2.36 8.43 -18.96
N ASP A 183 -1.61 9.50 -19.13
CA ASP A 183 -1.92 10.82 -18.58
C ASP A 183 -1.70 11.89 -19.65
N ALA A 184 -2.70 12.10 -20.49
CA ALA A 184 -2.70 13.13 -21.53
C ALA A 184 -4.13 13.45 -21.99
N ASN A 185 -4.32 14.58 -22.66
CA ASN A 185 -5.60 14.98 -23.27
C ASN A 185 -6.78 15.00 -22.28
N ASN A 186 -6.55 15.44 -21.06
CA ASN A 186 -7.52 15.46 -19.97
C ASN A 186 -8.02 14.07 -19.53
N VAL A 187 -7.42 12.99 -20.02
CA VAL A 187 -7.70 11.60 -19.67
C VAL A 187 -6.59 11.09 -18.78
N TYR A 188 -6.97 10.49 -17.66
CA TYR A 188 -6.08 9.69 -16.82
C TYR A 188 -6.59 8.26 -16.76
N LEU A 189 -5.77 7.32 -17.16
CA LEU A 189 -6.02 5.89 -17.04
C LEU A 189 -4.80 5.26 -16.40
N ALA A 190 -5.00 4.41 -15.41
CA ALA A 190 -3.92 3.59 -14.89
C ALA A 190 -4.44 2.20 -14.50
N MET A 191 -3.54 1.22 -14.57
CA MET A 191 -3.76 -0.12 -14.07
C MET A 191 -2.47 -0.69 -13.54
N MET A 192 -2.58 -1.54 -12.52
CA MET A 192 -1.47 -2.33 -12.03
C MET A 192 -1.89 -3.77 -11.72
N TYR A 193 -0.91 -4.67 -11.73
CA TYR A 193 -1.02 -6.01 -11.17
C TYR A 193 0.20 -6.27 -10.28
N ALA A 194 -0.05 -6.86 -9.10
CA ALA A 194 1.01 -7.20 -8.16
C ALA A 194 0.78 -8.57 -7.51
N GLU A 195 1.87 -9.22 -7.14
CA GLU A 195 1.83 -10.36 -6.21
C GLU A 195 2.70 -10.05 -5.00
N THR A 196 2.21 -10.44 -3.82
CA THR A 196 2.99 -10.40 -2.58
C THR A 196 3.10 -11.79 -1.97
N ARG A 197 4.16 -12.02 -1.22
CA ARG A 197 4.39 -13.25 -0.44
C ARG A 197 4.79 -12.92 0.98
N ASN A 198 4.14 -13.57 1.94
CA ASN A 198 4.45 -13.54 3.37
C ASN A 198 4.47 -12.14 4.00
N MET A 199 3.72 -11.17 3.45
CA MET A 199 3.79 -9.79 3.92
C MET A 199 2.45 -9.08 4.08
N THR A 200 1.45 -9.35 3.26
CA THR A 200 0.21 -8.57 3.25
C THR A 200 -0.66 -8.90 4.44
N PRO A 201 -0.91 -7.95 5.35
CA PRO A 201 -1.85 -8.15 6.45
C PRO A 201 -3.27 -8.34 5.94
N TYR A 202 -4.05 -9.18 6.60
CA TYR A 202 -5.48 -9.29 6.37
C TYR A 202 -6.24 -9.43 7.69
N GLY A 203 -7.44 -8.90 7.71
CA GLY A 203 -8.27 -8.92 8.90
C GLY A 203 -7.57 -8.34 10.15
N ASN A 204 -7.97 -8.82 11.31
CA ASN A 204 -7.48 -8.30 12.60
C ASN A 204 -6.08 -8.80 12.98
N VAL A 205 -5.66 -9.97 12.47
CA VAL A 205 -4.42 -10.60 12.96
C VAL A 205 -3.60 -11.32 11.87
N GLY A 206 -4.12 -11.55 10.67
CA GLY A 206 -3.48 -12.42 9.68
C GLY A 206 -2.35 -11.77 8.87
N ILE A 207 -1.45 -12.59 8.36
CA ILE A 207 -0.52 -12.27 7.27
C ILE A 207 -0.70 -13.33 6.19
N ALA A 208 -1.08 -12.93 4.99
CA ALA A 208 -1.32 -13.83 3.87
C ALA A 208 -0.02 -14.48 3.38
N ASN A 209 -0.06 -15.78 3.08
CA ASN A 209 1.05 -16.48 2.43
C ASN A 209 1.34 -15.90 1.03
N LYS A 210 0.28 -15.56 0.30
CA LYS A 210 0.37 -14.91 -0.99
C LYS A 210 -0.86 -14.04 -1.21
N THR A 211 -0.70 -12.89 -1.90
CA THR A 211 -1.81 -12.16 -2.49
C THR A 211 -1.61 -11.92 -3.97
N GLN A 212 -2.73 -11.83 -4.70
CA GLN A 212 -2.79 -11.39 -6.08
C GLN A 212 -3.66 -10.15 -6.12
N ASN A 213 -3.11 -9.05 -6.63
CA ASN A 213 -3.69 -7.73 -6.51
C ASN A 213 -3.85 -7.12 -7.90
N PHE A 214 -4.97 -6.47 -8.13
CA PHE A 214 -5.25 -5.75 -9.36
C PHE A 214 -5.98 -4.45 -9.03
N GLU A 215 -5.49 -3.36 -9.60
CA GLU A 215 -6.17 -2.07 -9.53
C GLU A 215 -6.25 -1.43 -10.90
N ALA A 216 -7.32 -0.69 -11.13
CA ALA A 216 -7.50 0.12 -12.32
C ALA A 216 -8.28 1.39 -11.97
N VAL A 217 -7.88 2.52 -12.56
CA VAL A 217 -8.53 3.81 -12.39
C VAL A 217 -8.69 4.51 -13.74
N ALA A 218 -9.82 5.18 -13.91
CA ALA A 218 -10.12 6.04 -15.05
C ALA A 218 -10.69 7.36 -14.57
N GLN A 219 -10.13 8.47 -15.06
CA GLN A 219 -10.60 9.83 -14.77
C GLN A 219 -10.61 10.68 -16.03
N TYR A 220 -11.52 11.64 -16.07
CA TYR A 220 -11.55 12.65 -17.12
C TYR A 220 -11.70 14.04 -16.52
N GLN A 221 -10.84 14.98 -16.91
CA GLN A 221 -10.90 16.37 -16.46
C GLN A 221 -11.66 17.23 -17.46
N PHE A 222 -12.85 17.68 -17.08
CA PHE A 222 -13.60 18.67 -17.87
C PHE A 222 -13.06 20.09 -17.65
N ASP A 223 -13.12 20.92 -18.69
CA ASP A 223 -12.65 22.32 -18.65
C ASP A 223 -13.39 23.18 -17.62
N PHE A 224 -14.64 22.83 -17.28
CA PHE A 224 -15.42 23.52 -16.27
C PHE A 224 -15.12 23.07 -14.83
N GLY A 225 -14.11 22.26 -14.61
CA GLY A 225 -13.60 21.90 -13.29
C GLY A 225 -14.11 20.58 -12.72
N LEU A 226 -14.99 19.85 -13.40
CA LEU A 226 -15.43 18.52 -12.94
C LEU A 226 -14.44 17.44 -13.37
N ARG A 227 -14.11 16.51 -12.43
CA ARG A 227 -13.32 15.30 -12.70
C ARG A 227 -14.07 14.08 -12.16
N PRO A 228 -14.89 13.41 -12.95
CA PRO A 228 -15.42 12.10 -12.59
C PRO A 228 -14.31 11.06 -12.56
N SER A 229 -14.49 10.05 -11.71
CA SER A 229 -13.58 8.92 -11.53
C SER A 229 -14.35 7.61 -11.44
N LEU A 230 -13.72 6.55 -11.91
CA LEU A 230 -14.15 5.17 -11.77
C LEU A 230 -12.91 4.35 -11.43
N ALA A 231 -12.99 3.51 -10.41
CA ALA A 231 -11.92 2.58 -10.08
C ALA A 231 -12.45 1.18 -9.75
N TYR A 232 -11.58 0.21 -9.90
CA TYR A 232 -11.77 -1.15 -9.44
C TYR A 232 -10.53 -1.60 -8.68
N VAL A 233 -10.73 -2.12 -7.48
CA VAL A 233 -9.66 -2.58 -6.58
C VAL A 233 -9.96 -4.01 -6.15
N TYR A 234 -8.97 -4.88 -6.34
CA TYR A 234 -9.09 -6.30 -6.05
C TYR A 234 -7.83 -6.85 -5.41
N SER A 235 -8.00 -7.63 -4.33
CA SER A 235 -6.94 -8.41 -3.70
C SER A 235 -7.48 -9.77 -3.32
N LYS A 236 -6.82 -10.83 -3.78
CA LYS A 236 -7.12 -12.21 -3.42
C LYS A 236 -6.00 -12.80 -2.58
N GLY A 237 -6.33 -13.18 -1.35
CA GLY A 237 -5.45 -13.97 -0.50
C GLY A 237 -5.47 -15.44 -0.89
N LYS A 238 -4.31 -16.04 -0.89
CA LYS A 238 -4.09 -17.47 -1.20
C LYS A 238 -3.49 -18.17 0.01
N ASP A 239 -3.93 -19.39 0.23
CA ASP A 239 -3.45 -20.25 1.30
C ASP A 239 -3.58 -19.56 2.67
N LEU A 240 -4.72 -18.93 2.94
CA LEU A 240 -5.02 -18.27 4.20
C LEU A 240 -5.35 -19.32 5.25
N GLY A 241 -4.52 -19.41 6.30
CA GLY A 241 -4.68 -20.41 7.36
C GLY A 241 -5.63 -19.98 8.49
N GLY A 242 -5.92 -20.91 9.40
CA GLY A 242 -6.68 -20.64 10.64
C GLY A 242 -8.17 -20.45 10.47
N ASN A 243 -8.74 -20.85 9.35
CA ASN A 243 -10.16 -20.68 9.05
C ASN A 243 -10.91 -22.01 9.18
N ASP A 244 -11.96 -22.05 10.01
CA ASP A 244 -12.90 -23.17 10.06
C ASP A 244 -14.07 -22.87 9.12
N TYR A 245 -13.83 -23.08 7.82
CA TYR A 245 -14.75 -22.69 6.76
C TYR A 245 -16.05 -23.51 6.75
N ASN A 246 -15.98 -24.76 7.22
CA ASN A 246 -17.12 -25.67 7.19
C ASN A 246 -17.82 -25.80 8.56
N ASN A 247 -17.43 -25.00 9.54
CA ASN A 247 -17.98 -25.02 10.92
C ASN A 247 -17.95 -26.43 11.55
N ASN A 248 -16.94 -27.23 11.17
CA ASN A 248 -16.79 -28.62 11.60
C ASN A 248 -15.71 -28.80 12.68
N GLY A 249 -15.11 -27.68 13.15
CA GLY A 249 -14.02 -27.65 14.13
C GLY A 249 -12.64 -27.96 13.54
N HIS A 250 -12.53 -28.08 12.21
CA HIS A 250 -11.27 -28.26 11.50
C HIS A 250 -10.87 -26.96 10.79
N GLN A 251 -9.70 -26.46 11.10
CA GLN A 251 -9.13 -25.30 10.40
C GLN A 251 -8.57 -25.74 9.04
N GLU A 252 -8.77 -24.92 8.02
CA GLU A 252 -8.35 -25.19 6.66
C GLU A 252 -7.59 -23.99 6.08
N TYR A 253 -6.78 -24.23 5.02
CA TYR A 253 -6.28 -23.18 4.16
C TYR A 253 -7.31 -22.84 3.11
N VAL A 254 -7.62 -21.55 2.95
CA VAL A 254 -8.62 -21.08 2.01
C VAL A 254 -8.06 -19.97 1.11
N ASP A 255 -8.62 -19.88 -0.07
CA ASP A 255 -8.42 -18.76 -0.99
C ASP A 255 -9.62 -17.83 -0.91
N GLN A 256 -9.44 -16.59 -0.46
CA GLN A 256 -10.52 -15.62 -0.29
C GLN A 256 -10.19 -14.26 -0.85
N ASP A 257 -11.19 -13.55 -1.32
CA ASP A 257 -11.04 -12.15 -1.69
C ASP A 257 -10.86 -11.31 -0.42
N LEU A 258 -9.78 -10.56 -0.32
CA LEU A 258 -9.48 -9.71 0.84
C LEU A 258 -9.98 -8.29 0.62
N VAL A 259 -9.95 -7.84 -0.63
CA VAL A 259 -10.46 -6.55 -1.10
C VAL A 259 -11.13 -6.78 -2.44
N ASN A 260 -12.35 -6.32 -2.62
CA ASN A 260 -13.06 -6.39 -3.88
C ASN A 260 -14.13 -5.30 -3.92
N TYR A 261 -13.87 -4.20 -4.64
CA TYR A 261 -14.82 -3.12 -4.75
C TYR A 261 -14.69 -2.32 -6.04
N VAL A 262 -15.81 -1.68 -6.42
CA VAL A 262 -15.85 -0.63 -7.43
C VAL A 262 -16.02 0.71 -6.73
N GLU A 263 -15.35 1.74 -7.21
CA GLU A 263 -15.50 3.10 -6.72
C GLU A 263 -15.95 4.02 -7.85
N ILE A 264 -16.96 4.82 -7.55
CA ILE A 264 -17.49 5.84 -8.44
C ILE A 264 -17.45 7.18 -7.71
N GLY A 265 -16.68 8.11 -8.24
CA GLY A 265 -16.47 9.39 -7.60
C GLY A 265 -16.46 10.57 -8.55
N ALA A 266 -16.42 11.76 -7.98
CA ALA A 266 -16.19 12.99 -8.70
C ALA A 266 -15.54 14.04 -7.80
N THR A 267 -14.57 14.75 -8.35
CA THR A 267 -14.00 15.96 -7.75
C THR A 267 -14.42 17.18 -8.58
N TYR A 268 -14.83 18.25 -7.90
CA TYR A 268 -15.09 19.53 -8.54
C TYR A 268 -14.12 20.58 -8.06
N TYR A 269 -13.34 21.13 -8.96
CA TYR A 269 -12.36 22.20 -8.70
C TYR A 269 -13.01 23.57 -8.94
N PHE A 270 -13.32 24.31 -7.88
CA PHE A 270 -13.81 25.69 -7.97
C PHE A 270 -12.72 26.64 -8.49
N ASN A 271 -11.49 26.36 -8.09
CA ASN A 271 -10.28 27.02 -8.54
C ASN A 271 -9.06 26.16 -8.17
N LYS A 272 -7.83 26.65 -8.44
CA LYS A 272 -6.58 25.94 -8.15
C LYS A 272 -6.33 25.62 -6.67
N ASN A 273 -7.03 26.31 -5.75
CA ASN A 273 -6.81 26.18 -4.32
C ASN A 273 -7.96 25.46 -3.60
N PHE A 274 -9.14 25.38 -4.21
CA PHE A 274 -10.33 24.89 -3.54
C PHE A 274 -11.08 23.87 -4.38
N SER A 275 -11.34 22.71 -3.82
CA SER A 275 -12.11 21.63 -4.44
C SER A 275 -13.02 20.94 -3.43
N THR A 276 -14.02 20.25 -3.94
CA THR A 276 -14.89 19.32 -3.20
C THR A 276 -14.93 17.99 -3.92
N TYR A 277 -15.19 16.92 -3.18
CA TYR A 277 -15.32 15.60 -3.77
C TYR A 277 -16.42 14.77 -3.10
N VAL A 278 -16.90 13.80 -3.84
CA VAL A 278 -17.75 12.70 -3.37
C VAL A 278 -17.23 11.41 -3.99
N ASP A 279 -17.06 10.37 -3.17
CA ASP A 279 -16.71 9.02 -3.60
C ASP A 279 -17.67 8.02 -2.98
N TYR A 280 -18.07 7.05 -3.76
CA TYR A 280 -18.91 5.93 -3.34
C TYR A 280 -18.20 4.62 -3.63
N LYS A 281 -17.80 3.94 -2.56
CA LYS A 281 -17.21 2.59 -2.59
C LYS A 281 -18.35 1.57 -2.51
N ILE A 282 -18.50 0.79 -3.58
CA ILE A 282 -19.44 -0.33 -3.67
C ILE A 282 -18.66 -1.59 -3.35
N ASN A 283 -18.88 -2.16 -2.17
CA ASN A 283 -18.19 -3.37 -1.74
C ASN A 283 -18.81 -4.60 -2.43
N LEU A 284 -17.96 -5.46 -2.99
CA LEU A 284 -18.38 -6.67 -3.72
C LEU A 284 -18.05 -7.96 -2.94
N LEU A 285 -17.54 -7.84 -1.70
CA LEU A 285 -17.36 -8.98 -0.82
C LEU A 285 -18.71 -9.51 -0.34
N ASP A 286 -18.83 -10.83 -0.22
CA ASP A 286 -20.08 -11.46 0.21
C ASP A 286 -20.29 -11.26 1.73
N LYS A 287 -21.24 -10.39 2.08
CA LYS A 287 -21.55 -10.06 3.48
C LYS A 287 -22.08 -11.23 4.31
N ASP A 288 -22.55 -12.29 3.68
CA ASP A 288 -23.09 -13.48 4.34
C ASP A 288 -22.03 -14.58 4.50
N ASP A 289 -20.77 -14.32 4.11
CA ASP A 289 -19.65 -15.26 4.30
C ASP A 289 -18.98 -15.02 5.68
N ASP A 290 -19.08 -16.02 6.55
CA ASP A 290 -18.51 -16.02 7.90
C ASP A 290 -16.99 -15.72 7.94
N PHE A 291 -16.27 -15.91 6.82
CA PHE A 291 -14.84 -15.55 6.73
C PHE A 291 -14.61 -14.07 7.06
N TYR A 292 -15.43 -13.18 6.54
CA TYR A 292 -15.23 -11.73 6.73
C TYR A 292 -15.50 -11.32 8.17
N ASP A 293 -16.59 -11.80 8.78
CA ASP A 293 -16.91 -11.54 10.18
C ASP A 293 -15.84 -12.09 11.12
N ASN A 294 -15.40 -13.34 10.90
CA ASN A 294 -14.39 -14.02 11.73
C ASN A 294 -13.00 -13.37 11.64
N ASN A 295 -12.72 -12.64 10.56
CA ASN A 295 -11.46 -11.93 10.38
C ASN A 295 -11.59 -10.41 10.58
N GLY A 296 -12.78 -9.88 10.83
CA GLY A 296 -13.02 -8.44 11.01
C GLY A 296 -12.79 -7.63 9.74
N ILE A 297 -13.16 -8.19 8.58
CA ILE A 297 -13.08 -7.52 7.28
C ILE A 297 -14.45 -6.90 6.98
N ALA A 298 -14.47 -5.58 6.76
CA ALA A 298 -15.72 -4.87 6.47
C ALA A 298 -16.23 -5.16 5.05
N THR A 299 -17.53 -5.42 4.94
CA THR A 299 -18.21 -5.73 3.68
C THR A 299 -19.24 -4.66 3.28
N ASP A 300 -19.36 -3.58 4.07
CA ASP A 300 -20.31 -2.50 3.80
C ASP A 300 -19.86 -1.56 2.68
N ASP A 301 -20.82 -0.97 2.00
CA ASP A 301 -20.62 0.17 1.13
C ASP A 301 -20.26 1.42 1.94
N VAL A 302 -19.46 2.31 1.37
CA VAL A 302 -19.01 3.53 2.06
C VAL A 302 -19.11 4.75 1.15
N VAL A 303 -19.64 5.86 1.68
CA VAL A 303 -19.63 7.17 1.01
C VAL A 303 -18.63 8.09 1.70
N GLY A 304 -17.72 8.66 0.92
CA GLY A 304 -16.80 9.71 1.35
C GLY A 304 -17.14 11.05 0.72
N VAL A 305 -17.19 12.11 1.51
CA VAL A 305 -17.35 13.48 1.02
C VAL A 305 -16.36 14.40 1.72
N GLY A 306 -15.85 15.41 1.01
CA GLY A 306 -14.93 16.34 1.64
C GLY A 306 -14.67 17.59 0.83
N LEU A 307 -13.94 18.48 1.50
CA LEU A 307 -13.47 19.75 0.97
C LEU A 307 -11.95 19.80 1.10
N VAL A 308 -11.28 20.29 0.08
CA VAL A 308 -9.82 20.46 0.06
C VAL A 308 -9.50 21.93 -0.21
N TYR A 309 -8.71 22.52 0.67
CA TYR A 309 -8.14 23.84 0.47
C TYR A 309 -6.61 23.76 0.54
N GLN A 310 -5.95 24.22 -0.51
CA GLN A 310 -4.49 24.27 -0.64
C GLN A 310 -4.02 25.72 -0.74
N PHE A 311 -3.08 26.13 0.08
CA PHE A 311 -2.51 27.47 0.13
C PHE A 311 -1.03 27.49 -0.23
#